data_ab87162b01fd2eee8b7627aae919203a
#
_entry.id   ab87162b01fd2eee8b7627aae919203a
#
_cell.length_a   1.000
_cell.length_b   1.000
_cell.length_c   1.000
_cell.angle_alpha   90.00
_cell.angle_beta   90.00
_cell.angle_gamma   90.00
#
_symmetry.space_group_name_H-M   'P 1'
#
loop_
_entity.id
_entity.type
_entity.pdbx_description
1 polymer ?
#
loop_
_entity_poly.entity_id
_entity_poly.type
_entity_poly.pdbx_seq_one_letter_code
_entity_poly.pdbx_strand_id
1 'polypeptide(L)'
;MKRLVLILILLSALGARADLKTWLHGTPPAPTPGPPDAKPAAVSFAVNVTPDKQILDFMKAFAEAMRIHDGKSLKPLLSEHYAIEELPEEHSAADFFMQAMVKVKAPDEIVIIGIEREGETRSAKIEFRSAERGTKERRFKFDANGKLLSADFFTLKRQ
;
A
#
# COMPACT_ATOMS: atom_id res chain seq x y z
N MET A 1 -5.26 -25.26 -22.79
CA MET A 1 -6.38 -24.72 -21.98
C MET A 1 -5.76 -23.84 -20.89
N LYS A 2 -5.81 -22.52 -21.07
CA LYS A 2 -5.30 -21.56 -20.08
C LYS A 2 -6.27 -21.55 -18.90
N ARG A 3 -5.82 -22.03 -17.75
CA ARG A 3 -6.61 -21.97 -16.51
C ARG A 3 -6.69 -20.52 -16.08
N LEU A 4 -7.89 -19.96 -16.11
CA LEU A 4 -8.22 -18.66 -15.56
C LEU A 4 -8.04 -18.76 -14.04
N VAL A 5 -6.93 -18.26 -13.53
CA VAL A 5 -6.70 -18.17 -12.08
C VAL A 5 -7.58 -17.03 -11.57
N LEU A 6 -8.63 -17.38 -10.85
CA LEU A 6 -9.52 -16.42 -10.20
C LEU A 6 -8.80 -15.80 -9.02
N ILE A 7 -8.27 -14.59 -9.22
CA ILE A 7 -7.60 -13.82 -8.19
C ILE A 7 -8.67 -13.25 -7.25
N LEU A 8 -8.91 -13.92 -6.13
CA LEU A 8 -9.80 -13.44 -5.08
C LEU A 8 -8.98 -12.62 -4.09
N ILE A 9 -8.92 -11.31 -4.32
CA ILE A 9 -8.26 -10.38 -3.40
C ILE A 9 -9.17 -10.23 -2.18
N LEU A 10 -8.74 -10.77 -1.05
CA LEU A 10 -9.38 -10.51 0.23
C LEU A 10 -9.05 -9.10 0.73
N LEU A 11 -9.63 -8.09 0.09
CA LEU A 11 -9.73 -6.72 0.62
C LEU A 11 -10.72 -6.62 1.79
N SER A 12 -11.22 -7.76 2.27
CA SER A 12 -12.27 -7.84 3.30
C SER A 12 -11.86 -7.28 4.66
N ALA A 13 -10.57 -6.99 4.88
CA ALA A 13 -10.12 -6.38 6.14
C ALA A 13 -10.18 -4.85 6.13
N LEU A 14 -10.42 -4.22 4.98
CA LEU A 14 -10.40 -2.75 4.83
C LEU A 14 -11.70 -2.17 4.24
N GLY A 15 -12.75 -2.99 4.12
CA GLY A 15 -14.07 -2.51 3.73
C GLY A 15 -14.25 -2.08 2.26
N ALA A 16 -13.22 -2.19 1.44
CA ALA A 16 -13.31 -1.86 0.02
C ALA A 16 -13.35 -3.14 -0.81
N ARG A 17 -14.51 -3.49 -1.35
CA ARG A 17 -14.63 -4.44 -2.45
C ARG A 17 -14.19 -3.73 -3.73
N ALA A 18 -12.92 -3.86 -4.09
CA ALA A 18 -12.50 -3.51 -5.44
C ALA A 18 -13.17 -4.50 -6.41
N ASP A 19 -13.94 -3.98 -7.36
CA ASP A 19 -14.50 -4.82 -8.41
C ASP A 19 -13.40 -5.16 -9.41
N LEU A 20 -12.73 -6.28 -9.15
CA LEU A 20 -11.62 -6.77 -9.93
C LEU A 20 -12.02 -7.07 -11.37
N LYS A 21 -13.29 -7.43 -11.61
CA LYS A 21 -13.79 -7.73 -12.97
C LYS A 21 -13.78 -6.49 -13.86
N THR A 22 -14.17 -5.34 -13.32
CA THR A 22 -14.15 -4.07 -14.07
C THR A 22 -12.72 -3.64 -14.38
N TRP A 23 -11.79 -3.94 -13.47
CA TRP A 23 -10.38 -3.60 -13.66
C TRP A 23 -9.67 -4.49 -14.70
N LEU A 24 -10.00 -5.78 -14.75
CA LEU A 24 -9.40 -6.75 -15.68
C LEU A 24 -9.88 -6.59 -17.14
N HIS A 25 -11.03 -5.98 -17.39
CA HIS A 25 -11.66 -5.91 -18.70
C HIS A 25 -11.80 -4.51 -19.30
N GLY A 26 -11.31 -3.48 -18.62
CA GLY A 26 -11.36 -2.10 -19.10
C GLY A 26 -10.25 -1.24 -18.53
N THR A 27 -9.92 -0.12 -19.18
CA THR A 27 -9.12 0.92 -18.55
C THR A 27 -9.96 1.52 -17.43
N PRO A 28 -9.63 1.29 -16.16
CA PRO A 28 -10.45 1.83 -15.09
C PRO A 28 -10.42 3.36 -15.15
N PRO A 29 -11.54 4.03 -14.89
CA PRO A 29 -11.56 5.48 -14.80
C PRO A 29 -10.54 5.92 -13.75
N ALA A 30 -9.83 7.01 -14.03
CA ALA A 30 -8.90 7.59 -13.06
C ALA A 30 -9.65 7.80 -11.73
N PRO A 31 -9.09 7.35 -10.60
CA PRO A 31 -9.76 7.49 -9.32
C PRO A 31 -10.03 8.97 -9.05
N THR A 32 -11.28 9.31 -8.84
CA THR A 32 -11.66 10.64 -8.40
C THR A 32 -11.36 10.73 -6.90
N PRO A 33 -10.60 11.73 -6.45
CA PRO A 33 -10.37 11.93 -5.03
C PRO A 33 -11.71 12.00 -4.28
N GLY A 34 -11.86 11.18 -3.26
CA GLY A 34 -13.01 11.25 -2.35
C GLY A 34 -12.88 12.42 -1.37
N PRO A 35 -13.92 12.70 -0.57
CA PRO A 35 -13.78 13.66 0.52
C PRO A 35 -12.67 13.17 1.48
N PRO A 36 -11.81 14.09 1.95
CA PRO A 36 -10.70 13.70 2.83
C PRO A 36 -11.22 13.14 4.16
N ASP A 37 -10.52 12.14 4.69
CA ASP A 37 -10.75 11.66 6.05
C ASP A 37 -10.45 12.79 7.05
N ALA A 38 -11.25 12.87 8.12
CA ALA A 38 -11.27 14.06 8.99
C ALA A 38 -9.95 14.31 9.73
N LYS A 39 -9.13 13.27 9.98
CA LYS A 39 -7.92 13.40 10.78
C LYS A 39 -6.73 12.74 10.08
N PRO A 40 -5.57 13.43 9.99
CA PRO A 40 -4.35 12.80 9.50
C PRO A 40 -3.88 11.71 10.47
N ALA A 41 -3.39 10.58 9.92
CA ALA A 41 -2.79 9.53 10.71
C ALA A 41 -1.51 10.02 11.39
N ALA A 42 -1.35 9.69 12.67
CA ALA A 42 -0.07 9.89 13.35
C ALA A 42 0.95 8.86 12.82
N VAL A 43 2.17 9.31 12.48
CA VAL A 43 3.25 8.42 12.01
C VAL A 43 4.41 8.50 12.98
N SER A 44 4.83 7.36 13.52
CA SER A 44 5.89 7.27 14.53
C SER A 44 6.73 6.00 14.38
N PHE A 45 7.88 5.98 15.08
CA PHE A 45 8.65 4.76 15.30
C PHE A 45 8.35 4.18 16.68
N ALA A 46 8.40 2.86 16.79
CA ALA A 46 8.45 2.21 18.10
C ALA A 46 9.76 2.57 18.83
N VAL A 47 9.73 2.55 20.15
CA VAL A 47 10.83 3.05 21.02
C VAL A 47 12.18 2.38 20.75
N ASN A 48 12.17 1.13 20.32
CA ASN A 48 13.37 0.32 20.06
C ASN A 48 13.83 0.31 18.60
N VAL A 49 13.22 1.13 17.74
CA VAL A 49 13.56 1.19 16.30
C VAL A 49 14.43 2.42 16.05
N THR A 50 15.59 2.21 15.42
CA THR A 50 16.42 3.32 14.96
C THR A 50 15.68 4.08 13.85
N PRO A 51 15.45 5.39 14.02
CA PRO A 51 14.73 6.18 13.05
C PRO A 51 15.42 6.22 11.68
N ASP A 52 14.62 6.03 10.62
CA ASP A 52 15.03 6.23 9.23
C ASP A 52 14.18 7.33 8.62
N LYS A 53 14.82 8.46 8.29
CA LYS A 53 14.10 9.66 7.81
C LYS A 53 13.37 9.40 6.50
N GLN A 54 13.96 8.64 5.57
CA GLN A 54 13.33 8.38 4.26
C GLN A 54 12.07 7.55 4.41
N ILE A 55 12.10 6.53 5.29
CA ILE A 55 10.92 5.71 5.59
C ILE A 55 9.85 6.53 6.29
N LEU A 56 10.24 7.40 7.22
CA LEU A 56 9.30 8.29 7.91
C LEU A 56 8.60 9.25 6.93
N ASP A 57 9.39 9.89 6.06
CA ASP A 57 8.87 10.85 5.07
C ASP A 57 7.94 10.13 4.07
N PHE A 58 8.32 8.93 3.62
CA PHE A 58 7.46 8.08 2.81
C PHE A 58 6.13 7.77 3.51
N MET A 59 6.17 7.31 4.77
CA MET A 59 4.96 6.94 5.49
C MET A 59 4.04 8.13 5.76
N LYS A 60 4.59 9.32 5.98
CA LYS A 60 3.80 10.55 6.11
C LYS A 60 3.10 10.90 4.78
N ALA A 61 3.83 10.87 3.67
CA ALA A 61 3.26 11.13 2.34
C ALA A 61 2.22 10.06 1.97
N PHE A 62 2.48 8.80 2.30
CA PHE A 62 1.54 7.71 2.09
C PHE A 62 0.26 7.87 2.92
N ALA A 63 0.38 8.22 4.20
CA ALA A 63 -0.75 8.49 5.07
C ALA A 63 -1.63 9.64 4.55
N GLU A 64 -0.98 10.71 4.08
CA GLU A 64 -1.70 11.85 3.50
C GLU A 64 -2.41 11.49 2.20
N ALA A 65 -1.77 10.75 1.30
CA ALA A 65 -2.40 10.27 0.07
C ALA A 65 -3.65 9.42 0.34
N MET A 66 -3.58 8.54 1.35
CA MET A 66 -4.74 7.76 1.79
C MET A 66 -5.84 8.67 2.35
N ARG A 67 -5.48 9.65 3.20
CA ARG A 67 -6.42 10.57 3.84
C ARG A 67 -7.22 11.38 2.84
N ILE A 68 -6.57 11.88 1.78
CA ILE A 68 -7.23 12.68 0.74
C ILE A 68 -7.76 11.85 -0.43
N HIS A 69 -7.61 10.51 -0.35
CA HIS A 69 -7.99 9.57 -1.41
C HIS A 69 -7.39 9.90 -2.79
N ASP A 70 -6.16 10.41 -2.81
CA ASP A 70 -5.43 10.74 -4.04
C ASP A 70 -4.32 9.72 -4.34
N GLY A 71 -4.67 8.71 -5.13
CA GLY A 71 -3.71 7.69 -5.56
C GLY A 71 -2.58 8.23 -6.44
N LYS A 72 -2.80 9.33 -7.18
CA LYS A 72 -1.77 9.89 -8.07
C LYS A 72 -0.58 10.45 -7.28
N SER A 73 -0.83 10.96 -6.08
CA SER A 73 0.23 11.44 -5.17
C SER A 73 1.16 10.33 -4.69
N LEU A 74 0.77 9.05 -4.84
CA LEU A 74 1.62 7.89 -4.53
C LEU A 74 2.65 7.61 -5.62
N LYS A 75 2.41 8.02 -6.87
CA LYS A 75 3.29 7.69 -7.99
C LYS A 75 4.77 8.06 -7.76
N PRO A 76 5.13 9.27 -7.29
CA PRO A 76 6.52 9.64 -7.03
C PRO A 76 7.16 8.84 -5.87
N LEU A 77 6.36 8.18 -5.06
CA LEU A 77 6.82 7.36 -3.92
C LEU A 77 7.17 5.92 -4.34
N LEU A 78 6.75 5.50 -5.54
CA LEU A 78 7.02 4.15 -6.04
C LEU A 78 8.34 4.13 -6.80
N SER A 79 9.09 3.03 -6.64
CA SER A 79 10.26 2.73 -7.46
C SER A 79 9.82 2.39 -8.90
N GLU A 80 10.69 2.61 -9.88
CA GLU A 80 10.49 2.13 -11.24
C GLU A 80 10.38 0.60 -11.31
N HIS A 81 10.94 -0.08 -10.31
CA HIS A 81 10.89 -1.53 -10.15
C HIS A 81 9.80 -2.00 -9.17
N TYR A 82 8.81 -1.12 -8.87
CA TYR A 82 7.71 -1.52 -7.99
C TYR A 82 6.95 -2.70 -8.55
N ALA A 83 6.80 -3.74 -7.74
CA ALA A 83 6.12 -4.97 -8.11
C ALA A 83 5.10 -5.42 -7.05
N ILE A 84 4.06 -6.09 -7.51
CA ILE A 84 3.13 -6.85 -6.69
C ILE A 84 3.28 -8.30 -7.08
N GLU A 85 3.63 -9.14 -6.10
CA GLU A 85 3.78 -10.58 -6.32
C GLU A 85 2.48 -11.17 -6.88
N GLU A 86 2.63 -12.06 -7.88
CA GLU A 86 1.51 -12.74 -8.55
C GLU A 86 0.57 -11.83 -9.39
N LEU A 87 0.85 -10.53 -9.56
CA LEU A 87 0.09 -9.71 -10.49
C LEU A 87 0.45 -10.12 -11.93
N PRO A 88 -0.55 -10.35 -12.84
CA PRO A 88 -0.26 -10.64 -14.24
C PRO A 88 0.56 -9.53 -14.92
N GLU A 89 1.51 -9.91 -15.77
CA GLU A 89 2.47 -8.97 -16.41
C GLU A 89 1.80 -7.89 -17.28
N GLU A 90 0.60 -8.17 -17.79
CA GLU A 90 -0.20 -7.20 -18.55
C GLU A 90 -0.72 -6.03 -17.72
N HIS A 91 -0.59 -6.08 -16.39
CA HIS A 91 -1.10 -5.06 -15.48
C HIS A 91 0.04 -4.28 -14.83
N SER A 92 -0.09 -2.96 -14.81
CA SER A 92 0.82 -2.10 -14.08
C SER A 92 0.62 -2.25 -12.57
N ALA A 93 1.65 -2.75 -11.87
CA ALA A 93 1.62 -2.88 -10.42
C ALA A 93 1.43 -1.52 -9.73
N ALA A 94 2.04 -0.46 -10.27
CA ALA A 94 1.90 0.89 -9.75
C ALA A 94 0.46 1.41 -9.88
N ASP A 95 -0.15 1.23 -11.06
CA ASP A 95 -1.52 1.69 -11.28
C ASP A 95 -2.53 0.92 -10.42
N PHE A 96 -2.33 -0.40 -10.28
CA PHE A 96 -3.14 -1.21 -9.40
C PHE A 96 -3.04 -0.74 -7.95
N PHE A 97 -1.82 -0.50 -7.45
CA PHE A 97 -1.59 -0.02 -6.09
C PHE A 97 -2.25 1.34 -5.85
N MET A 98 -2.03 2.30 -6.75
CA MET A 98 -2.62 3.63 -6.65
C MET A 98 -4.15 3.59 -6.58
N GLN A 99 -4.78 2.78 -7.42
CA GLN A 99 -6.24 2.63 -7.45
C GLN A 99 -6.80 1.91 -6.22
N ALA A 100 -6.07 0.93 -5.72
CA ALA A 100 -6.48 0.21 -4.52
C ALA A 100 -6.39 1.12 -3.27
N MET A 101 -5.34 1.91 -3.16
CA MET A 101 -5.09 2.74 -1.97
C MET A 101 -6.12 3.87 -1.80
N VAL A 102 -6.66 4.44 -2.88
CA VAL A 102 -7.72 5.47 -2.76
C VAL A 102 -9.04 4.93 -2.21
N LYS A 103 -9.24 3.62 -2.25
CA LYS A 103 -10.44 2.96 -1.72
C LYS A 103 -10.30 2.53 -0.26
N VAL A 104 -9.10 2.64 0.27
CA VAL A 104 -8.78 2.24 1.64
C VAL A 104 -8.93 3.45 2.56
N LYS A 105 -9.75 3.31 3.59
CA LYS A 105 -9.86 4.32 4.64
C LYS A 105 -8.51 4.45 5.37
N ALA A 106 -8.05 5.68 5.56
CA ALA A 106 -6.82 5.95 6.27
C ALA A 106 -6.85 5.36 7.70
N PRO A 107 -5.72 4.86 8.23
CA PRO A 107 -5.63 4.45 9.61
C PRO A 107 -5.60 5.67 10.55
N ASP A 108 -5.83 5.45 11.84
CA ASP A 108 -5.68 6.50 12.85
C ASP A 108 -4.21 6.72 13.20
N GLU A 109 -3.41 5.64 13.16
CA GLU A 109 -1.99 5.65 13.51
C GLU A 109 -1.21 4.67 12.63
N ILE A 110 0.03 5.05 12.29
CA ILE A 110 1.01 4.20 11.59
C ILE A 110 2.26 4.13 12.46
N VAL A 111 2.64 2.93 12.88
CA VAL A 111 3.82 2.72 13.72
C VAL A 111 4.83 1.84 13.00
N ILE A 112 6.04 2.35 12.81
CA ILE A 112 7.15 1.58 12.25
C ILE A 112 7.77 0.79 13.39
N ILE A 113 7.58 -0.54 13.39
CA ILE A 113 7.95 -1.43 14.50
C ILE A 113 9.26 -2.19 14.27
N GLY A 114 9.83 -2.13 13.07
CA GLY A 114 11.11 -2.73 12.74
C GLY A 114 11.63 -2.28 11.40
N ILE A 115 12.95 -2.21 11.26
CA ILE A 115 13.64 -1.97 9.98
C ILE A 115 14.79 -2.96 9.88
N GLU A 116 14.80 -3.72 8.78
CA GLU A 116 15.87 -4.64 8.41
C GLU A 116 16.55 -4.13 7.14
N ARG A 117 17.88 -4.27 7.05
CA ARG A 117 18.65 -3.87 5.87
C ARG A 117 19.25 -5.10 5.21
N GLU A 118 19.03 -5.21 3.91
CA GLU A 118 19.59 -6.24 3.06
C GLU A 118 20.32 -5.59 1.88
N GLY A 119 21.62 -5.36 2.02
CA GLY A 119 22.40 -4.61 1.04
C GLY A 119 21.86 -3.18 0.88
N GLU A 120 21.44 -2.83 -0.32
CA GLU A 120 20.88 -1.51 -0.64
C GLU A 120 19.38 -1.40 -0.38
N THR A 121 18.71 -2.51 -0.06
CA THR A 121 17.29 -2.52 0.22
C THR A 121 17.01 -2.45 1.72
N ARG A 122 15.86 -1.92 2.08
CA ARG A 122 15.36 -1.85 3.46
C ARG A 122 13.96 -2.43 3.52
N SER A 123 13.72 -3.29 4.49
CA SER A 123 12.40 -3.82 4.79
C SER A 123 11.90 -3.20 6.08
N ALA A 124 10.77 -2.51 6.05
CA ALA A 124 10.12 -1.95 7.22
C ALA A 124 8.88 -2.77 7.59
N LYS A 125 8.76 -3.10 8.85
CA LYS A 125 7.62 -3.73 9.47
C LYS A 125 6.75 -2.64 10.09
N ILE A 126 5.49 -2.56 9.69
CA ILE A 126 4.63 -1.41 9.95
C ILE A 126 3.29 -1.89 10.47
N GLU A 127 2.84 -1.31 11.57
CA GLU A 127 1.50 -1.47 12.09
C GLU A 127 0.60 -0.32 11.64
N PHE A 128 -0.52 -0.66 11.03
CA PHE A 128 -1.64 0.23 10.74
C PHE A 128 -2.70 0.03 11.80
N ARG A 129 -2.93 1.02 12.63
CA ARG A 129 -3.86 0.96 13.75
C ARG A 129 -5.11 1.77 13.44
N SER A 130 -6.26 1.19 13.70
CA SER A 130 -7.55 1.84 13.53
C SER A 130 -8.48 1.44 14.67
N ALA A 131 -9.17 2.41 15.28
CA ALA A 131 -10.14 2.15 16.34
C ALA A 131 -11.27 1.23 15.87
N GLU A 132 -11.69 1.34 14.60
CA GLU A 132 -12.78 0.54 14.04
C GLU A 132 -12.31 -0.85 13.56
N ARG A 133 -11.07 -0.97 13.05
CA ARG A 133 -10.60 -2.14 12.30
C ARG A 133 -9.46 -2.90 12.99
N GLY A 134 -9.05 -2.42 14.17
CA GLY A 134 -7.94 -2.96 14.93
C GLY A 134 -6.58 -2.71 14.26
N THR A 135 -5.59 -3.49 14.65
CA THR A 135 -4.21 -3.38 14.18
C THR A 135 -3.94 -4.38 13.05
N LYS A 136 -3.31 -3.91 11.99
CA LYS A 136 -2.83 -4.72 10.86
C LYS A 136 -1.35 -4.49 10.66
N GLU A 137 -0.57 -5.55 10.70
CA GLU A 137 0.84 -5.52 10.39
C GLU A 137 1.06 -5.70 8.89
N ARG A 138 2.00 -4.92 8.31
CA ARG A 138 2.39 -4.99 6.90
C ARG A 138 3.90 -4.83 6.76
N ARG A 139 4.46 -5.43 5.73
CA ARG A 139 5.85 -5.27 5.37
C ARG A 139 5.98 -4.43 4.10
N PHE A 140 6.87 -3.45 4.16
CA PHE A 140 7.21 -2.58 3.03
C PHE A 140 8.68 -2.74 2.71
N LYS A 141 9.00 -2.92 1.43
CA LYS A 141 10.38 -3.00 0.96
C LYS A 141 10.72 -1.75 0.15
N PHE A 142 11.83 -1.13 0.47
CA PHE A 142 12.29 0.12 -0.11
C PHE A 142 13.63 -0.07 -0.83
N ASP A 143 13.86 0.70 -1.89
CA ASP A 143 15.15 0.83 -2.55
C ASP A 143 16.11 1.76 -1.76
N ALA A 144 17.34 1.94 -2.28
CA ALA A 144 18.35 2.81 -1.70
C ALA A 144 17.87 4.28 -1.60
N ASN A 145 16.98 4.72 -2.50
CA ASN A 145 16.45 6.08 -2.55
C ASN A 145 15.23 6.29 -1.65
N GLY A 146 14.78 5.26 -0.95
CA GLY A 146 13.58 5.32 -0.10
C GLY A 146 12.27 5.21 -0.86
N LYS A 147 12.30 4.78 -2.12
CA LYS A 147 11.10 4.51 -2.89
C LYS A 147 10.62 3.07 -2.66
N LEU A 148 9.32 2.87 -2.71
CA LEU A 148 8.69 1.58 -2.46
C LEU A 148 8.95 0.60 -3.61
N LEU A 149 9.53 -0.56 -3.30
CA LEU A 149 9.74 -1.68 -4.22
C LEU A 149 8.59 -2.68 -4.16
N SER A 150 8.04 -2.93 -2.99
CA SER A 150 6.90 -3.81 -2.78
C SER A 150 6.24 -3.57 -1.42
N ALA A 151 4.98 -3.95 -1.30
CA ALA A 151 4.25 -3.95 -0.04
C ALA A 151 3.29 -5.14 0.01
N ASP A 152 3.20 -5.81 1.15
CA ASP A 152 2.34 -6.98 1.35
C ASP A 152 0.88 -6.63 1.66
N PHE A 153 0.37 -5.58 1.02
CA PHE A 153 -1.06 -5.22 1.12
C PHE A 153 -1.97 -6.24 0.46
N PHE A 154 -1.46 -6.90 -0.58
CA PHE A 154 -2.22 -7.80 -1.42
C PHE A 154 -1.69 -9.20 -1.24
N THR A 155 -2.41 -10.04 -0.51
CA THR A 155 -2.15 -11.48 -0.49
C THR A 155 -3.06 -12.10 -1.53
N LEU A 156 -2.49 -12.49 -2.66
CA LEU A 156 -3.19 -13.27 -3.66
C LEU A 156 -3.27 -14.70 -3.12
N LYS A 157 -4.46 -15.18 -2.76
CA LYS A 157 -4.62 -16.57 -2.35
C LYS A 157 -4.55 -17.45 -3.59
N ARG A 158 -3.55 -18.31 -3.65
CA ARG A 158 -3.57 -19.44 -4.59
C ARG A 158 -4.76 -20.34 -4.22
N GLN A 159 -5.68 -20.49 -5.16
CA GLN A 159 -6.71 -21.54 -5.11
C GLN A 159 -6.20 -22.77 -5.85
#